data_d7c9d5fac47646e2216eafd98338ca6d
#
_entry.id   d7c9d5fac47646e2216eafd98338ca6d
#
_cell.length_a   1.000
_cell.length_b   1.000
_cell.length_c   1.000
_cell.angle_alpha   90.00
_cell.angle_beta   90.00
_cell.angle_gamma   90.00
#
_symmetry.space_group_name_H-M   'P 1'
#
loop_
_entity.id
_entity.type
_entity.pdbx_description
1 polymer ?
#
loop_
_entity_poly.entity_id
_entity_poly.type
_entity_poly.pdbx_seq_one_letter_code
_entity_poly.pdbx_strand_id
1 'polypeptide(L)'
;VGSEMCIRDRFIHVDPEAAKAAPTPWDTTIAHGFLTLSLLSYMSATSGFMPADMQTAVNYGLDKVRFMEAVPVNSKIRAKFILSDAQYKKNGRWLVKSTASIEIEGVEKPAAIAEALTLYIVKE
;
A
#
# COMPACT_ATOMS: atom_id res chain seq x y z
N VAL A 1 8.39 7.90 16.60
CA VAL A 1 7.35 8.40 17.52
C VAL A 1 5.99 8.41 16.83
N GLY A 2 5.87 9.02 15.68
CA GLY A 2 4.59 9.13 14.97
C GLY A 2 3.98 7.79 14.56
N SER A 3 4.77 6.87 14.05
CA SER A 3 4.28 5.56 13.63
C SER A 3 3.81 4.70 14.80
N GLU A 4 4.48 4.75 15.95
CA GLU A 4 4.03 4.03 17.14
C GLU A 4 2.74 4.60 17.69
N MET A 5 2.58 5.90 17.74
CA MET A 5 1.33 6.53 18.17
C MET A 5 0.18 6.21 17.22
N CYS A 6 0.41 6.25 15.93
CA CYS A 6 -0.63 5.95 14.93
C CYS A 6 -1.01 4.47 14.88
N ILE A 7 -0.07 3.56 15.13
CA ILE A 7 -0.28 2.12 15.00
C ILE A 7 -0.67 1.48 16.33
N ARG A 8 -0.11 1.96 17.44
CA ARG A 8 -0.20 1.28 18.74
C ARG A 8 -1.18 1.89 19.73
N ASP A 9 -1.67 3.09 19.51
CA ASP A 9 -2.58 3.75 20.45
C ASP A 9 -4.03 3.24 20.36
N ARG A 10 -4.39 2.55 19.29
CA ARG A 10 -5.73 2.00 19.12
C ARG A 10 -5.75 0.51 19.44
N PHE A 11 -6.63 0.12 20.37
CA PHE A 11 -6.76 -1.27 20.81
C PHE A 11 -7.05 -2.25 19.66
N ILE A 12 -7.74 -1.82 18.61
CA ILE A 12 -8.07 -2.67 17.45
C ILE A 12 -6.85 -3.15 16.68
N HIS A 13 -5.69 -2.52 16.89
CA HIS A 13 -4.44 -2.90 16.21
C HIS A 13 -3.49 -3.68 17.10
N VAL A 14 -3.62 -3.60 18.43
CA VAL A 14 -2.60 -4.12 19.36
C VAL A 14 -3.15 -5.01 20.46
N ASP A 15 -4.44 -4.96 20.76
CA ASP A 15 -5.03 -5.71 21.86
C ASP A 15 -6.08 -6.70 21.35
N PRO A 16 -5.73 -7.99 21.19
CA PRO A 16 -6.66 -9.00 20.67
C PRO A 16 -7.91 -9.18 21.51
N GLU A 17 -7.80 -9.12 22.83
CA GLU A 17 -8.93 -9.29 23.73
C GLU A 17 -9.91 -8.12 23.63
N ALA A 18 -9.40 -6.90 23.66
CA ALA A 18 -10.23 -5.71 23.51
C ALA A 18 -10.82 -5.61 22.09
N ALA A 19 -10.08 -6.00 21.06
CA ALA A 19 -10.58 -6.02 19.68
C ALA A 19 -11.73 -6.99 19.51
N LYS A 20 -11.63 -8.18 20.13
CA LYS A 20 -12.69 -9.19 20.11
C LYS A 20 -13.95 -8.75 20.86
N ALA A 21 -13.75 -8.06 21.99
CA ALA A 21 -14.86 -7.61 22.85
C ALA A 21 -15.57 -6.35 22.30
N ALA A 22 -14.94 -5.63 21.40
CA ALA A 22 -15.50 -4.39 20.86
C ALA A 22 -16.65 -4.66 19.87
N PRO A 23 -17.63 -3.73 19.78
CA PRO A 23 -18.73 -3.86 18.83
C PRO A 23 -18.27 -3.50 17.39
N THR A 24 -17.24 -4.19 16.90
CA THR A 24 -16.71 -4.06 15.55
C THR A 24 -17.00 -5.33 14.77
N PRO A 25 -17.00 -5.28 13.42
CA PRO A 25 -17.22 -6.49 12.62
C PRO A 25 -16.04 -7.47 12.63
N TRP A 26 -14.96 -7.14 13.35
CA TRP A 26 -13.74 -7.96 13.38
C TRP A 26 -13.60 -8.64 14.73
N ASP A 27 -13.29 -9.93 14.72
CA ASP A 27 -13.08 -10.73 15.93
C ASP A 27 -11.62 -10.79 16.35
N THR A 28 -10.76 -9.96 15.75
CA THR A 28 -9.32 -9.98 15.98
C THR A 28 -8.72 -8.60 15.73
N THR A 29 -7.43 -8.45 16.01
CA THR A 29 -6.72 -7.23 15.65
C THR A 29 -6.56 -7.13 14.13
N ILE A 30 -6.59 -5.89 13.64
CA ILE A 30 -6.45 -5.57 12.23
C ILE A 30 -5.22 -4.67 12.02
N ALA A 31 -4.64 -4.75 10.83
CA ALA A 31 -3.55 -3.86 10.45
C ALA A 31 -4.04 -2.41 10.33
N HIS A 32 -3.20 -1.47 10.72
CA HIS A 32 -3.45 -0.06 10.45
C HIS A 32 -3.47 0.17 8.93
N GLY A 33 -4.45 0.94 8.43
CA GLY A 33 -4.58 1.20 7.00
C GLY A 33 -3.31 1.77 6.37
N PHE A 34 -2.66 2.71 7.04
CA PHE A 34 -1.40 3.28 6.55
C PHE A 34 -0.24 2.29 6.59
N LEU A 35 -0.26 1.31 7.49
CA LEU A 35 0.72 0.22 7.46
C LEU A 35 0.55 -0.61 6.18
N THR A 36 -0.68 -1.00 5.86
CA THR A 36 -1.00 -1.73 4.64
C THR A 36 -0.57 -0.93 3.41
N LEU A 37 -0.87 0.36 3.38
CA LEU A 37 -0.48 1.26 2.29
C LEU A 37 1.05 1.36 2.14
N SER A 38 1.78 1.41 3.26
CA SER A 38 3.25 1.50 3.22
C SER A 38 3.93 0.30 2.57
N LEU A 39 3.29 -0.86 2.61
CA LEU A 39 3.81 -2.07 1.98
C LEU A 39 3.80 -2.03 0.46
N LEU A 40 3.09 -1.09 -0.15
CA LEU A 40 3.11 -0.90 -1.61
C LEU A 40 4.52 -0.66 -2.15
N SER A 41 5.36 0.06 -1.41
CA SER A 41 6.75 0.31 -1.82
C SER A 41 7.54 -1.00 -1.95
N TYR A 42 7.43 -1.88 -0.97
CA TYR A 42 8.05 -3.20 -1.00
C TYR A 42 7.48 -4.07 -2.13
N MET A 43 6.17 -4.12 -2.23
CA MET A 43 5.48 -4.94 -3.25
C MET A 43 5.79 -4.46 -4.66
N SER A 44 5.88 -3.15 -4.87
CA SER A 44 6.29 -2.57 -6.15
C SER A 44 7.72 -2.98 -6.51
N ALA A 45 8.65 -2.86 -5.57
CA ALA A 45 10.05 -3.22 -5.78
C ALA A 45 10.23 -4.71 -6.13
N THR A 46 9.39 -5.59 -5.59
CA THR A 46 9.46 -7.03 -5.82
C THR A 46 8.62 -7.51 -7.00
N SER A 47 7.81 -6.64 -7.59
CA SER A 47 6.90 -7.03 -8.69
C SER A 47 7.58 -7.20 -10.04
N GLY A 48 8.80 -6.71 -10.21
CA GLY A 48 9.48 -6.67 -11.50
C GLY A 48 9.02 -5.55 -12.42
N PHE A 49 8.13 -4.70 -11.95
CA PHE A 49 7.58 -3.58 -12.71
C PHE A 49 8.50 -2.36 -12.58
N MET A 50 9.64 -2.43 -13.25
CA MET A 50 10.65 -1.35 -13.21
C MET A 50 11.25 -1.12 -14.59
N PRO A 51 11.54 0.15 -14.95
CA PRO A 51 12.28 0.43 -16.18
C PRO A 51 13.68 -0.21 -16.17
N ALA A 52 14.10 -0.73 -17.33
CA ALA A 52 15.39 -1.43 -17.46
C ALA A 52 16.58 -0.56 -17.08
N ASP A 53 16.54 0.72 -17.44
CA ASP A 53 17.64 1.68 -17.20
C ASP A 53 17.41 2.55 -15.97
N MET A 54 16.64 2.06 -15.01
CA MET A 54 16.31 2.80 -13.81
C MET A 54 17.54 2.99 -12.91
N GLN A 55 17.82 4.22 -12.55
CA GLN A 55 18.82 4.56 -11.54
C GLN A 55 18.21 4.63 -10.15
N THR A 56 17.03 5.22 -10.04
CA THR A 56 16.31 5.30 -8.78
C THR A 56 14.81 5.51 -9.01
N ALA A 57 14.04 5.22 -7.99
CA ALA A 57 12.61 5.47 -7.94
C ALA A 57 12.28 6.24 -6.66
N VAL A 58 11.44 7.24 -6.78
CA VAL A 58 11.03 8.09 -5.67
C VAL A 58 9.51 8.05 -5.58
N ASN A 59 9.00 7.81 -4.39
CA ASN A 59 7.57 7.93 -4.14
C ASN A 59 7.18 9.41 -4.31
N TYR A 60 6.36 9.70 -5.29
CA TYR A 60 5.95 11.06 -5.61
C TYR A 60 4.66 11.45 -4.88
N GLY A 61 3.71 10.54 -4.82
CA GLY A 61 2.44 10.80 -4.15
C GLY A 61 1.38 9.76 -4.47
N LEU A 62 0.17 10.09 -4.06
CA LEU A 62 -1.02 9.30 -4.27
C LEU A 62 -2.15 10.25 -4.68
N ASP A 63 -2.85 9.94 -5.78
CA ASP A 63 -4.00 10.75 -6.19
C ASP A 63 -5.27 10.34 -5.46
N LYS A 64 -5.48 9.04 -5.29
CA LYS A 64 -6.63 8.50 -4.58
C LYS A 64 -6.22 7.31 -3.76
N VAL A 65 -6.78 7.21 -2.55
CA VAL A 65 -6.62 6.05 -1.68
C VAL A 65 -7.97 5.73 -1.05
N ARG A 66 -8.34 4.45 -1.07
CA ARG A 66 -9.51 3.95 -0.36
C ARG A 66 -9.14 2.68 0.38
N PHE A 67 -9.47 2.64 1.65
CA PHE A 67 -9.38 1.44 2.48
C PHE A 67 -10.77 0.81 2.52
N MET A 68 -10.90 -0.39 1.98
CA MET A 68 -12.20 -1.02 1.76
C MET A 68 -12.46 -2.18 2.72
N GLU A 69 -11.46 -3.01 2.97
CA GLU A 69 -11.53 -4.13 3.89
C GLU A 69 -10.39 -4.06 4.90
N ALA A 70 -10.70 -4.38 6.15
CA ALA A 70 -9.68 -4.53 7.18
C ALA A 70 -8.82 -5.77 6.93
N VAL A 71 -7.54 -5.65 7.19
CA VAL A 71 -6.60 -6.77 7.07
C VAL A 71 -6.43 -7.41 8.46
N PRO A 72 -7.01 -8.59 8.70
CA PRO A 72 -6.86 -9.27 9.98
C PRO A 72 -5.41 -9.69 10.23
N VAL A 73 -5.06 -9.85 11.49
CA VAL A 73 -3.75 -10.38 11.88
C VAL A 73 -3.51 -11.75 11.20
N ASN A 74 -2.26 -12.02 10.84
CA ASN A 74 -1.82 -13.26 10.16
C ASN A 74 -2.40 -13.46 8.75
N SER A 75 -2.96 -12.42 8.14
CA SER A 75 -3.41 -12.50 6.76
C SER A 75 -2.23 -12.42 5.79
N LYS A 76 -2.37 -13.12 4.66
CA LYS A 76 -1.47 -12.96 3.51
C LYS A 76 -2.07 -11.94 2.57
N ILE A 77 -1.26 -10.99 2.12
CA ILE A 77 -1.68 -9.95 1.19
C ILE A 77 -0.75 -9.92 -0.02
N ARG A 78 -1.30 -9.44 -1.12
CA ARG A 78 -0.54 -9.17 -2.34
C ARG A 78 -1.01 -7.88 -2.98
N ALA A 79 -0.18 -7.27 -3.81
CA ALA A 79 -0.57 -6.13 -4.60
C ALA A 79 -0.58 -6.48 -6.09
N LYS A 80 -1.58 -5.94 -6.80
CA LYS A 80 -1.63 -5.92 -8.26
C LYS A 80 -1.42 -4.50 -8.72
N PHE A 81 -0.54 -4.31 -9.69
CA PHE A 81 -0.25 -2.99 -10.26
C PHE A 81 -0.67 -2.97 -11.72
N ILE A 82 -1.41 -1.93 -12.09
CA ILE A 82 -1.81 -1.66 -13.47
C ILE A 82 -1.29 -0.29 -13.83
N LEU A 83 -0.45 -0.22 -14.87
CA LEU A 83 0.04 1.04 -15.39
C LEU A 83 -1.13 1.86 -15.94
N SER A 84 -1.32 3.07 -15.42
CA SER A 84 -2.39 3.97 -15.86
C SER A 84 -1.86 5.08 -16.78
N ASP A 85 -0.70 5.64 -16.44
CA ASP A 85 -0.11 6.75 -17.19
C ASP A 85 1.40 6.80 -16.98
N ALA A 86 2.10 7.32 -17.97
CA ALA A 86 3.55 7.54 -17.88
C ALA A 86 3.89 8.81 -18.66
N GLN A 87 4.45 9.79 -17.97
CA GLN A 87 4.78 11.09 -18.55
C GLN A 87 6.27 11.37 -18.40
N TYR A 88 6.93 11.62 -19.53
CA TYR A 88 8.29 12.13 -19.53
C TYR A 88 8.30 13.59 -19.10
N LYS A 89 9.08 13.92 -18.11
CA LYS A 89 9.19 15.31 -17.62
C LYS A 89 10.38 16.05 -18.20
N LYS A 90 11.56 15.57 -18.06
CA LYS A 90 12.84 16.01 -18.66
C LYS A 90 13.98 15.39 -17.84
N ASN A 91 15.18 15.43 -18.38
CA ASN A 91 16.40 15.00 -17.67
C ASN A 91 16.27 13.55 -17.14
N GLY A 92 15.76 12.66 -17.97
CA GLY A 92 15.62 11.25 -17.59
C GLY A 92 14.54 10.97 -16.52
N ARG A 93 13.62 11.89 -16.27
CA ARG A 93 12.58 11.73 -15.27
C ARG A 93 11.25 11.33 -15.88
N TRP A 94 10.71 10.25 -15.40
CA TRP A 94 9.38 9.74 -15.79
C TRP A 94 8.45 9.74 -14.58
N LEU A 95 7.35 10.46 -14.68
CA LEU A 95 6.28 10.37 -13.69
C LEU A 95 5.31 9.30 -14.15
N VAL A 96 5.22 8.24 -13.36
CA VAL A 96 4.40 7.06 -13.67
C VAL A 96 3.27 6.94 -12.66
N LYS A 97 2.06 6.81 -13.17
CA LYS A 97 0.87 6.52 -12.36
C LYS A 97 0.49 5.06 -12.55
N SER A 98 0.30 4.37 -11.45
CA SER A 98 -0.23 3.00 -11.44
C SER A 98 -1.41 2.88 -10.49
N THR A 99 -2.37 2.04 -10.86
CA THR A 99 -3.43 1.63 -9.94
C THR A 99 -2.96 0.39 -9.20
N ALA A 100 -2.84 0.50 -7.90
CA ALA A 100 -2.42 -0.59 -7.02
C ALA A 100 -3.63 -1.09 -6.24
N SER A 101 -3.89 -2.38 -6.32
CA SER A 101 -4.92 -3.05 -5.53
C SER A 101 -4.26 -4.02 -4.57
N ILE A 102 -4.53 -3.87 -3.27
CA ILE A 102 -4.03 -4.78 -2.25
C ILE A 102 -5.12 -5.79 -1.95
N GLU A 103 -4.82 -7.06 -2.18
CA GLU A 103 -5.75 -8.17 -1.99
C GLU A 103 -5.36 -8.99 -0.75
N ILE A 104 -6.37 -9.52 -0.06
CA ILE A 104 -6.21 -10.42 1.07
C ILE A 104 -6.54 -11.83 0.58
N GLU A 105 -5.70 -12.81 0.90
CA GLU A 105 -5.94 -14.21 0.56
C GLU A 105 -7.30 -14.68 1.10
N GLY A 106 -8.11 -15.26 0.23
CA GLY A 106 -9.43 -15.77 0.58
C GLY A 106 -10.54 -14.73 0.67
N VAL A 107 -10.25 -13.44 0.41
CA VAL A 107 -11.22 -12.36 0.43
C VAL A 107 -11.37 -11.79 -0.98
N GLU A 108 -12.61 -11.73 -1.46
CA GLU A 108 -12.90 -11.27 -2.81
C GLU A 108 -12.67 -9.76 -2.97
N LYS A 109 -13.12 -8.98 -1.99
CA LYS A 109 -13.00 -7.52 -2.02
C LYS A 109 -11.58 -7.09 -1.62
N PRO A 110 -10.95 -6.17 -2.36
CA PRO A 110 -9.60 -5.71 -2.00
C PRO A 110 -9.57 -4.96 -0.68
N ALA A 111 -8.45 -5.06 0.04
CA ALA A 111 -8.24 -4.30 1.27
C ALA A 111 -8.10 -2.80 0.99
N ALA A 112 -7.38 -2.46 -0.07
CA ALA A 112 -7.17 -1.07 -0.45
C ALA A 112 -6.96 -0.94 -1.95
N ILE A 113 -7.33 0.22 -2.48
CA ILE A 113 -7.01 0.62 -3.86
C ILE A 113 -6.38 2.01 -3.78
N ALA A 114 -5.26 2.19 -4.48
CA ALA A 114 -4.55 3.46 -4.52
C ALA A 114 -4.08 3.78 -5.94
N GLU A 115 -4.19 5.05 -6.33
CA GLU A 115 -3.51 5.57 -7.53
C GLU A 115 -2.15 6.12 -7.08
N ALA A 116 -1.11 5.32 -7.29
CA ALA A 116 0.25 5.64 -6.84
C ALA A 116 1.03 6.35 -7.93
N LEU A 117 1.74 7.39 -7.54
CA LEU A 117 2.64 8.16 -8.39
C LEU A 117 4.08 7.88 -8.00
N THR A 118 4.87 7.42 -8.95
CA THR A 118 6.29 7.16 -8.76
C THR A 118 7.09 7.95 -9.78
N LEU A 119 8.11 8.62 -9.32
CA LEU A 119 9.07 9.30 -10.20
C LEU A 119 10.26 8.37 -10.42
N TYR A 120 10.39 7.87 -11.64
CA TYR A 120 11.55 7.09 -12.05
C TYR A 120 12.59 7.99 -12.67
N ILE A 121 13.84 7.83 -12.27
CA ILE A 121 14.99 8.50 -12.85
C ILE A 121 15.78 7.44 -13.60
N VAL A 122 15.89 7.61 -14.90
CA VAL A 122 16.59 6.69 -15.79
C VAL A 122 17.86 7.35 -16.32
N LYS A 123 18.80 6.51 -16.76
CA LYS A 123 20.03 6.98 -17.39
C LYS A 123 19.70 7.54 -18.77
N GLU A 124 20.12 8.73 -19.02
CA GLU A 124 20.06 9.34 -20.37
C GLU A 124 21.22 8.88 -21.25
#